data_bcf20192abb9a6738ae8cd83e30404c4
#
_entry.id   bcf20192abb9a6738ae8cd83e30404c4
#
_cell.length_a   1.000
_cell.length_b   1.000
_cell.length_c   1.000
_cell.angle_alpha   90.00
_cell.angle_beta   90.00
_cell.angle_gamma   90.00
#
_symmetry.space_group_name_H-M   'P 1'
#
loop_
_entity.id
_entity.type
_entity.pdbx_description
1 polymer ?
#
loop_
_entity_poly.entity_id
_entity_poly.type
_entity_poly.pdbx_seq_one_letter_code
_entity_poly.pdbx_strand_id
1 'polypeptide(L)'
;MNELTYTLIPERLKSAREHLNLSKAEAARRIGLTAASYVRYEAGDRSPSPQVLMSIAEKLETSVAFLSGKTNDISSDIVSIYKDSDPLLFELIKSTQNADKATLQRLLSYYHQLTKND
;
A
#
# COMPACT_ATOMS: atom_id res chain seq x y z
N MET A 1 -21.56 15.08 -9.91
CA MET A 1 -20.51 15.33 -9.16
C MET A 1 -19.98 14.12 -8.52
N ASN A 2 -18.80 14.15 -8.23
CA ASN A 2 -18.13 12.97 -7.79
C ASN A 2 -17.68 13.12 -6.36
N GLU A 3 -18.20 12.27 -5.50
CA GLU A 3 -17.84 12.30 -4.11
C GLU A 3 -16.60 11.50 -3.80
N LEU A 4 -16.04 10.84 -4.81
CA LEU A 4 -14.88 9.96 -4.62
C LEU A 4 -13.57 10.68 -4.91
N THR A 5 -13.55 11.98 -4.66
CA THR A 5 -12.32 12.74 -4.83
C THR A 5 -11.41 12.51 -3.64
N TYR A 6 -10.17 12.13 -3.91
CA TYR A 6 -9.17 11.92 -2.89
C TYR A 6 -8.09 12.97 -3.05
N THR A 7 -7.82 13.68 -1.98
CA THR A 7 -6.80 14.72 -1.96
C THR A 7 -5.75 14.36 -0.94
N LEU A 8 -4.49 14.40 -1.33
CA LEU A 8 -3.39 14.10 -0.44
C LEU A 8 -3.37 15.06 0.74
N ILE A 9 -3.24 14.49 1.94
CA ILE A 9 -2.97 15.26 3.15
C ILE A 9 -1.47 15.15 3.41
N PRO A 10 -0.72 16.27 3.33
CA PRO A 10 0.75 16.21 3.42
C PRO A 10 1.29 15.48 4.63
N GLU A 11 0.65 15.62 5.79
CA GLU A 11 1.10 14.91 6.99
C GLU A 11 0.98 13.42 6.88
N ARG A 12 0.00 12.95 6.08
CA ARG A 12 -0.15 11.50 5.87
C ARG A 12 0.96 10.97 4.98
N LEU A 13 1.41 11.76 4.01
CA LEU A 13 2.55 11.39 3.19
C LEU A 13 3.80 11.26 4.05
N LYS A 14 4.01 12.23 4.92
CA LYS A 14 5.13 12.19 5.85
C LYS A 14 5.06 10.95 6.75
N SER A 15 3.88 10.65 7.28
CA SER A 15 3.69 9.49 8.14
C SER A 15 4.00 8.19 7.41
N ALA A 16 3.54 8.05 6.17
CA ALA A 16 3.80 6.86 5.38
C ALA A 16 5.30 6.68 5.12
N ARG A 17 5.99 7.79 4.80
CA ARG A 17 7.42 7.76 4.58
C ARG A 17 8.17 7.36 5.84
N GLU A 18 7.84 7.99 6.95
CA GLU A 18 8.52 7.75 8.23
C GLU A 18 8.25 6.33 8.75
N HIS A 19 7.08 5.81 8.46
CA HIS A 19 6.74 4.43 8.84
C HIS A 19 7.70 3.42 8.20
N LEU A 20 8.21 3.73 7.02
CA LEU A 20 9.18 2.89 6.33
C LEU A 20 10.63 3.31 6.61
N ASN A 21 10.83 4.28 7.49
CA ASN A 21 12.16 4.78 7.84
C ASN A 21 12.93 5.34 6.64
N LEU A 22 12.21 6.02 5.74
CA LEU A 22 12.81 6.56 4.53
C LEU A 22 13.06 8.06 4.69
N SER A 23 14.17 8.54 4.11
CA SER A 23 14.37 9.97 3.93
C SER A 23 13.47 10.46 2.79
N LYS A 24 13.32 11.77 2.68
CA LYS A 24 12.53 12.34 1.57
C LYS A 24 13.13 11.95 0.22
N ALA A 25 14.46 11.98 0.10
CA ALA A 25 15.12 11.61 -1.14
C ALA A 25 14.89 10.12 -1.46
N GLU A 26 14.94 9.26 -0.44
CA GLU A 26 14.70 7.85 -0.65
C GLU A 26 13.26 7.57 -1.07
N ALA A 27 12.31 8.27 -0.45
CA ALA A 27 10.90 8.13 -0.81
C ALA A 27 10.67 8.57 -2.25
N ALA A 28 11.24 9.73 -2.63
CA ALA A 28 11.11 10.24 -3.99
C ALA A 28 11.64 9.21 -5.00
N ARG A 29 12.81 8.65 -4.71
CA ARG A 29 13.43 7.67 -5.59
C ARG A 29 12.58 6.42 -5.71
N ARG A 30 12.04 5.93 -4.59
CA ARG A 30 11.20 4.74 -4.59
C ARG A 30 9.93 4.94 -5.42
N ILE A 31 9.34 6.13 -5.34
CA ILE A 31 8.11 6.43 -6.09
C ILE A 31 8.41 6.71 -7.55
N GLY A 32 9.63 7.15 -7.86
CA GLY A 32 9.99 7.56 -9.21
C GLY A 32 9.78 9.04 -9.46
N LEU A 33 9.80 9.84 -8.39
CA LEU A 33 9.67 11.29 -8.48
C LEU A 33 11.01 11.96 -8.32
N THR A 34 11.11 13.21 -8.80
CA THR A 34 12.27 14.03 -8.46
C THR A 34 12.15 14.42 -6.98
N ALA A 35 13.30 14.65 -6.35
CA ALA A 35 13.31 15.08 -4.97
C ALA A 35 12.54 16.39 -4.80
N ALA A 36 12.67 17.31 -5.75
CA ALA A 36 11.96 18.59 -5.68
C ALA A 36 10.44 18.41 -5.70
N SER A 37 9.94 17.53 -6.56
CA SER A 37 8.49 17.25 -6.62
C SER A 37 8.00 16.65 -5.33
N TYR A 38 8.74 15.67 -4.81
CA TYR A 38 8.35 15.02 -3.57
C TYR A 38 8.28 16.02 -2.42
N VAL A 39 9.30 16.86 -2.30
CA VAL A 39 9.34 17.86 -1.22
C VAL A 39 8.12 18.77 -1.27
N ARG A 40 7.70 19.16 -2.48
CA ARG A 40 6.53 20.03 -2.62
C ARG A 40 5.24 19.32 -2.20
N TYR A 41 5.10 18.05 -2.50
CA TYR A 41 3.93 17.28 -2.08
C TYR A 41 3.87 17.18 -0.56
N GLU A 42 5.00 16.90 0.09
CA GLU A 42 5.01 16.74 1.55
C GLU A 42 4.87 18.09 2.26
N ALA A 43 5.29 19.17 1.61
CA ALA A 43 5.14 20.51 2.17
C ALA A 43 3.72 21.08 1.94
N GLY A 44 2.93 20.46 1.08
CA GLY A 44 1.61 20.98 0.77
C GLY A 44 1.59 22.04 -0.30
N ASP A 45 2.73 22.29 -0.95
CA ASP A 45 2.84 23.31 -2.00
C ASP A 45 2.28 22.85 -3.33
N ARG A 46 2.05 21.56 -3.47
CA ARG A 46 1.56 20.97 -4.71
C ARG A 46 0.79 19.70 -4.39
N SER A 47 -0.28 19.45 -5.13
CA SER A 47 -1.09 18.24 -4.99
C SER A 47 -0.82 17.29 -6.14
N PRO A 48 -0.61 16.00 -5.85
CA PRO A 48 -0.41 15.03 -6.92
C PRO A 48 -1.71 14.75 -7.67
N SER A 49 -1.58 14.36 -8.93
CA SER A 49 -2.72 13.88 -9.71
C SER A 49 -3.21 12.57 -9.09
N PRO A 50 -4.43 12.11 -9.44
CA PRO A 50 -4.90 10.81 -8.96
C PRO A 50 -3.96 9.67 -9.30
N GLN A 51 -3.37 9.67 -10.49
CA GLN A 51 -2.44 8.62 -10.88
C GLN A 51 -1.18 8.65 -10.04
N VAL A 52 -0.64 9.84 -9.79
CA VAL A 52 0.54 9.97 -8.95
C VAL A 52 0.22 9.59 -7.52
N LEU A 53 -0.96 9.96 -7.03
CA LEU A 53 -1.37 9.59 -5.68
C LEU A 53 -1.44 8.07 -5.51
N MET A 54 -1.99 7.37 -6.50
CA MET A 54 -2.04 5.91 -6.48
C MET A 54 -0.64 5.31 -6.48
N SER A 55 0.26 5.89 -7.28
CA SER A 55 1.65 5.42 -7.33
C SER A 55 2.35 5.63 -6.00
N ILE A 56 2.12 6.78 -5.36
CA ILE A 56 2.69 7.05 -4.03
C ILE A 56 2.21 6.00 -3.03
N ALA A 57 0.90 5.71 -3.03
CA ALA A 57 0.35 4.73 -2.10
C ALA A 57 0.99 3.36 -2.30
N GLU A 58 1.09 2.94 -3.54
CA GLU A 58 1.68 1.64 -3.85
C GLU A 58 3.14 1.55 -3.43
N LYS A 59 3.94 2.55 -3.80
CA LYS A 59 5.38 2.52 -3.55
C LYS A 59 5.73 2.74 -2.09
N LEU A 60 4.88 3.42 -1.33
CA LEU A 60 5.08 3.61 0.10
C LEU A 60 4.30 2.61 0.93
N GLU A 61 3.73 1.58 0.30
CA GLU A 61 3.08 0.45 0.98
C GLU A 61 1.94 0.91 1.88
N THR A 62 1.14 1.84 1.38
CA THR A 62 -0.04 2.30 2.09
C THR A 62 -1.21 2.40 1.11
N SER A 63 -2.29 3.05 1.50
CA SER A 63 -3.48 3.17 0.67
C SER A 63 -3.76 4.63 0.33
N VAL A 64 -4.48 4.86 -0.77
CA VAL A 64 -4.97 6.19 -1.09
C VAL A 64 -5.92 6.67 0.02
N ALA A 65 -6.68 5.75 0.61
CA ALA A 65 -7.58 6.10 1.71
C ALA A 65 -6.81 6.69 2.89
N PHE A 66 -5.67 6.09 3.25
CA PHE A 66 -4.84 6.64 4.33
C PHE A 66 -4.26 8.00 3.95
N LEU A 67 -3.72 8.10 2.75
CA LEU A 67 -3.07 9.34 2.31
C LEU A 67 -4.06 10.50 2.21
N SER A 68 -5.33 10.21 1.99
CA SER A 68 -6.36 11.25 1.86
C SER A 68 -7.19 11.42 3.13
N GLY A 69 -6.84 10.72 4.20
CA GLY A 69 -7.51 10.91 5.49
C GLY A 69 -8.83 10.17 5.65
N LYS A 70 -9.14 9.24 4.75
CA LYS A 70 -10.38 8.46 4.83
C LYS A 70 -10.31 7.33 5.84
N THR A 71 -9.11 6.94 6.21
CA THR A 71 -8.90 5.91 7.23
C THR A 71 -7.65 6.26 8.03
N ASN A 72 -7.56 5.76 9.24
CA ASN A 72 -6.34 5.89 10.06
C ASN A 72 -5.44 4.68 9.92
N ASP A 73 -5.85 3.69 9.14
CA ASP A 73 -5.08 2.47 8.93
C ASP A 73 -4.04 2.73 7.84
N ILE A 74 -2.76 2.74 8.21
CA ILE A 74 -1.66 3.01 7.30
C ILE A 74 -1.34 1.83 6.38
N SER A 75 -1.82 0.62 6.70
CA SER A 75 -1.47 -0.56 5.92
C SER A 75 -2.06 -0.50 4.52
N SER A 76 -1.39 -1.22 3.60
CA SER A 76 -1.81 -1.25 2.21
C SER A 76 -3.06 -2.11 2.03
N ASP A 77 -3.89 -1.73 1.07
CA ASP A 77 -5.02 -2.55 0.62
C ASP A 77 -4.56 -3.64 -0.33
N ILE A 78 -3.33 -3.56 -0.81
CA ILE A 78 -2.84 -4.40 -1.90
C ILE A 78 -1.61 -5.16 -1.42
N VAL A 79 -1.61 -6.47 -1.66
CA VAL A 79 -0.43 -7.30 -1.43
C VAL A 79 0.08 -7.75 -2.80
N SER A 80 1.35 -7.49 -3.07
CA SER A 80 1.96 -7.87 -4.35
C SER A 80 2.82 -9.11 -4.17
N ILE A 81 2.52 -10.14 -4.95
CA ILE A 81 3.22 -11.42 -4.88
C ILE A 81 3.87 -11.68 -6.24
N TYR A 82 5.14 -12.00 -6.25
CA TYR A 82 5.89 -12.21 -7.48
C TYR A 82 6.31 -13.66 -7.61
N LYS A 83 6.03 -14.22 -8.81
CA LYS A 83 6.31 -15.63 -9.07
C LYS A 83 7.77 -15.99 -8.86
N ASP A 84 8.69 -15.09 -9.24
CA ASP A 84 10.11 -15.38 -9.17
C ASP A 84 10.66 -15.35 -7.74
N SER A 85 10.21 -14.39 -6.93
CA SER A 85 10.72 -14.26 -5.57
C SER A 85 9.96 -15.07 -4.54
N ASP A 86 8.68 -15.34 -4.79
CA ASP A 86 7.82 -16.05 -3.84
C ASP A 86 7.03 -17.16 -4.54
N PRO A 87 7.72 -18.17 -5.10
CA PRO A 87 7.03 -19.15 -5.94
C PRO A 87 5.95 -19.96 -5.23
N LEU A 88 6.17 -20.37 -3.99
CA LEU A 88 5.17 -21.14 -3.26
C LEU A 88 3.96 -20.29 -2.90
N LEU A 89 4.19 -19.07 -2.45
CA LEU A 89 3.09 -18.16 -2.13
C LEU A 89 2.33 -17.80 -3.39
N PHE A 90 3.04 -17.56 -4.49
CA PHE A 90 2.40 -17.27 -5.77
C PHE A 90 1.49 -18.43 -6.19
N GLU A 91 1.99 -19.67 -6.09
CA GLU A 91 1.21 -20.84 -6.46
C GLU A 91 -0.02 -20.98 -5.57
N LEU A 92 0.12 -20.74 -4.27
CA LEU A 92 -0.99 -20.81 -3.34
C LEU A 92 -2.09 -19.81 -3.73
N ILE A 93 -1.70 -18.59 -4.03
CA ILE A 93 -2.67 -17.56 -4.43
C ILE A 93 -3.34 -17.93 -5.75
N LYS A 94 -2.56 -18.36 -6.74
CA LYS A 94 -3.12 -18.73 -8.03
C LYS A 94 -4.11 -19.90 -7.90
N SER A 95 -3.77 -20.87 -7.04
CA SER A 95 -4.62 -22.05 -6.86
C SER A 95 -5.93 -21.72 -6.17
N THR A 96 -5.95 -20.69 -5.34
CA THR A 96 -7.11 -20.38 -4.50
C THR A 96 -7.88 -19.15 -4.94
N GLN A 97 -7.45 -18.47 -5.99
CA GLN A 97 -8.05 -17.17 -6.33
C GLN A 97 -9.53 -17.25 -6.69
N ASN A 98 -10.00 -18.43 -7.11
CA ASN A 98 -11.42 -18.62 -7.45
C ASN A 98 -12.17 -19.47 -6.41
N ALA A 99 -11.56 -19.73 -5.26
CA ALA A 99 -12.20 -20.52 -4.22
C ALA A 99 -13.33 -19.71 -3.58
N ASP A 100 -14.36 -20.40 -3.11
CA ASP A 100 -15.46 -19.72 -2.44
C ASP A 100 -15.06 -19.30 -1.03
N LYS A 101 -15.91 -18.46 -0.42
CA LYS A 101 -15.64 -17.91 0.89
C LYS A 101 -15.44 -18.98 1.95
N ALA A 102 -16.29 -20.02 1.93
CA ALA A 102 -16.21 -21.08 2.93
C ALA A 102 -14.87 -21.82 2.85
N THR A 103 -14.41 -22.10 1.62
CA THR A 103 -13.13 -22.76 1.43
C THR A 103 -11.99 -21.89 1.91
N LEU A 104 -12.03 -20.59 1.59
CA LEU A 104 -10.99 -19.66 2.02
C LEU A 104 -10.95 -19.55 3.54
N GLN A 105 -12.11 -19.54 4.20
CA GLN A 105 -12.16 -19.49 5.66
C GLN A 105 -11.53 -20.73 6.28
N ARG A 106 -11.76 -21.90 5.68
CA ARG A 106 -11.18 -23.14 6.18
C ARG A 106 -9.67 -23.15 6.00
N LEU A 107 -9.19 -22.66 4.87
CA LEU A 107 -7.75 -22.55 4.63
C LEU A 107 -7.10 -21.62 5.66
N LEU A 108 -7.73 -20.48 5.92
CA LEU A 108 -7.21 -19.52 6.88
C LEU A 108 -7.19 -20.14 8.29
N SER A 109 -8.24 -20.86 8.67
CA SER A 109 -8.29 -21.55 9.95
C SER A 109 -7.19 -22.59 10.07
N TYR A 110 -6.96 -23.34 9.00
CA TYR A 110 -5.90 -24.34 9.00
C TYR A 110 -4.52 -23.68 9.18
N TYR A 111 -4.29 -22.58 8.48
CA TYR A 111 -3.03 -21.85 8.63
C TYR A 111 -2.83 -21.40 10.08
N HIS A 112 -3.89 -20.85 10.70
CA HIS A 112 -3.81 -20.41 12.08
C HIS A 112 -3.50 -21.57 13.03
N GLN A 113 -4.05 -22.75 12.76
CA GLN A 113 -3.72 -23.92 13.55
C GLN A 113 -2.27 -24.32 13.42
N LEU A 114 -1.72 -24.24 12.21
CA LEU A 114 -0.32 -24.59 11.98
C LEU A 114 0.64 -23.67 12.73
N THR A 115 0.25 -22.41 12.93
CA THR A 115 1.12 -21.42 13.59
C THR A 115 0.76 -21.16 15.03
N LYS A 116 -0.24 -21.86 15.54
CA LYS A 116 -0.80 -21.59 16.86
C LYS A 116 0.19 -21.79 17.99
N ASN A 117 1.11 -22.71 17.84
CA ASN A 117 2.06 -23.06 18.87
C ASN A 117 3.44 -22.40 18.72
N ASP A 118 3.54 -21.46 17.80
CA ASP A 118 4.81 -20.77 17.52
C ASP A 118 5.13 -19.64 18.49
#